data_a1f546c4f5174a69be67953d98cb0576
#
_entry.id   a1f546c4f5174a69be67953d98cb0576
#
_cell.length_a   1.000
_cell.length_b   1.000
_cell.length_c   1.000
_cell.angle_alpha   90.00
_cell.angle_beta   90.00
_cell.angle_gamma   90.00
#
_symmetry.space_group_name_H-M   'P 1'
#
loop_
_entity.id
_entity.type
_entity.pdbx_description
1 polymer ?
#
loop_
_entity_poly.entity_id
_entity_poly.type
_entity_poly.pdbx_seq_one_letter_code
_entity_poly.pdbx_strand_id
1 'polypeptide(L)'
;MERVLLNKVRYLVEQLHWDVTVVTTDQHGREPFYPFPEGVGMIDLDVNYSDDNGKPFLKKLLGFLRRRRLHEKRLKALLNEIKPDIVDCFYPGECSFVPGLKDGSRKVMELHQSKLFHHQYNRSGLMGLADKVRAKMDEKLVRKFDRFVVLTEEDAQMWGEIPGLKVIPNAAKFIAERFSDGSAKRVIAVGRLDYQKGFDRLIEAWRIVQQNKAYADWHLDIFGQGEWKEMLQKMIDERGLQNCVRLNEPTKSIGKEYAESSMLVMSSNYEGFPMVMIEAMACGLPAVSFDFKCGPKDIIRHGVNGLLVKNGNIQGLADAMMTLMGDEALRKQMSLEARLVTETYSEEKVMGKWVSLFTAHR
;
A
#
# COMPACT_ATOMS: atom_id res chain seq x y z
N MET A 1 -1.19 6.86 1.88
CA MET A 1 -0.63 7.77 0.86
C MET A 1 0.02 8.99 1.51
N GLU A 2 -0.67 9.75 2.34
CA GLU A 2 -0.11 10.96 3.02
C GLU A 2 1.22 10.71 3.75
N ARG A 3 1.34 9.59 4.48
CA ARG A 3 2.60 9.23 5.17
C ARG A 3 3.76 8.98 4.20
N VAL A 4 3.48 8.43 3.01
CA VAL A 4 4.49 8.21 1.97
C VAL A 4 4.96 9.55 1.40
N LEU A 5 4.01 10.44 1.10
CA LEU A 5 4.30 11.81 0.66
C LEU A 5 5.15 12.54 1.71
N LEU A 6 4.73 12.53 2.99
CA LEU A 6 5.48 13.16 4.07
C LEU A 6 6.93 12.67 4.15
N ASN A 7 7.16 11.35 4.08
CA ASN A 7 8.51 10.79 4.15
C ASN A 7 9.38 11.27 2.98
N LYS A 8 8.81 11.28 1.75
CA LYS A 8 9.50 11.80 0.57
C LYS A 8 9.83 13.29 0.70
N VAL A 9 8.86 14.11 1.06
CA VAL A 9 9.03 15.56 1.23
C VAL A 9 10.08 15.85 2.30
N ARG A 10 10.01 15.17 3.44
CA ARG A 10 10.99 15.32 4.52
C ARG A 10 12.42 15.07 4.03
N TYR A 11 12.64 13.98 3.33
CA TYR A 11 13.95 13.66 2.79
C TYR A 11 14.46 14.73 1.82
N LEU A 12 13.60 15.18 0.90
CA LEU A 12 13.96 16.19 -0.10
C LEU A 12 14.31 17.53 0.54
N VAL A 13 13.58 17.96 1.57
CA VAL A 13 13.81 19.24 2.25
C VAL A 13 14.94 19.16 3.26
N GLU A 14 14.90 18.19 4.19
CA GLU A 14 15.87 18.13 5.31
C GLU A 14 17.24 17.60 4.90
N GLN A 15 17.31 16.66 3.94
CA GLN A 15 18.58 16.05 3.53
C GLN A 15 19.18 16.70 2.28
N LEU A 16 18.33 17.16 1.35
CA LEU A 16 18.80 17.68 0.06
C LEU A 16 18.60 19.19 -0.08
N HIS A 17 17.90 19.82 0.86
CA HIS A 17 17.59 21.26 0.87
C HIS A 17 16.86 21.72 -0.42
N TRP A 18 16.02 20.87 -0.97
CA TRP A 18 15.20 21.21 -2.12
C TRP A 18 14.00 22.07 -1.70
N ASP A 19 13.62 22.98 -2.57
CA ASP A 19 12.40 23.76 -2.43
C ASP A 19 11.20 22.87 -2.84
N VAL A 20 10.30 22.60 -1.89
CA VAL A 20 9.17 21.70 -2.10
C VAL A 20 7.87 22.39 -1.69
N THR A 21 6.92 22.41 -2.61
CA THR A 21 5.55 22.88 -2.36
C THR A 21 4.56 21.72 -2.45
N VAL A 22 3.82 21.46 -1.39
CA VAL A 22 2.73 20.49 -1.34
C VAL A 22 1.43 21.21 -1.64
N VAL A 23 0.72 20.73 -2.66
CA VAL A 23 -0.55 21.29 -3.11
C VAL A 23 -1.70 20.37 -2.75
N THR A 24 -2.72 20.88 -2.06
CA THR A 24 -3.93 20.15 -1.68
C THR A 24 -5.18 20.75 -2.31
N THR A 25 -6.29 20.03 -2.24
CA THR A 25 -7.56 20.46 -2.85
C THR A 25 -8.75 20.48 -1.91
N ASP A 26 -8.66 19.82 -0.76
CA ASP A 26 -9.77 19.56 0.15
C ASP A 26 -9.38 19.78 1.63
N GLN A 27 -8.45 20.70 1.91
CA GLN A 27 -7.96 20.94 3.26
C GLN A 27 -8.99 21.66 4.14
N HIS A 28 -9.85 22.49 3.54
CA HIS A 28 -10.89 23.26 4.26
C HIS A 28 -10.34 24.11 5.40
N GLY A 29 -9.16 24.69 5.26
CA GLY A 29 -8.48 25.47 6.29
C GLY A 29 -7.99 24.68 7.50
N ARG A 30 -7.99 23.35 7.43
CA ARG A 30 -7.47 22.47 8.50
C ARG A 30 -5.99 22.20 8.30
N GLU A 31 -5.28 22.03 9.41
CA GLU A 31 -3.90 21.54 9.36
C GLU A 31 -3.83 20.11 8.78
N PRO A 32 -2.75 19.76 8.09
CA PRO A 32 -2.51 18.40 7.64
C PRO A 32 -2.50 17.41 8.82
N PHE A 33 -3.04 16.22 8.62
CA PHE A 33 -3.04 15.19 9.66
C PHE A 33 -1.62 14.83 10.14
N TYR A 34 -0.65 14.84 9.22
CA TYR A 34 0.76 14.71 9.54
C TYR A 34 1.46 16.06 9.32
N PRO A 35 2.15 16.61 10.34
CA PRO A 35 2.88 17.86 10.20
C PRO A 35 4.05 17.69 9.21
N PHE A 36 4.14 18.59 8.25
CA PHE A 36 5.29 18.69 7.35
C PHE A 36 6.45 19.44 8.02
N PRO A 37 7.71 19.21 7.60
CA PRO A 37 8.87 19.95 8.13
C PRO A 37 8.79 21.44 7.79
N GLU A 38 9.53 22.25 8.56
CA GLU A 38 9.71 23.66 8.26
C GLU A 38 10.33 23.86 6.87
N GLY A 39 9.95 24.90 6.17
CA GLY A 39 10.42 25.21 4.82
C GLY A 39 9.61 24.57 3.69
N VAL A 40 8.64 23.70 3.98
CA VAL A 40 7.73 23.16 2.97
C VAL A 40 6.62 24.19 2.67
N GLY A 41 6.49 24.58 1.40
CA GLY A 41 5.35 25.38 0.95
C GLY A 41 4.06 24.54 1.03
N MET A 42 3.02 25.07 1.72
CA MET A 42 1.72 24.41 1.82
C MET A 42 0.66 25.28 1.17
N ILE A 43 0.02 24.80 0.12
CA ILE A 43 -0.99 25.56 -0.63
C ILE A 43 -2.24 24.69 -0.83
N ASP A 44 -3.36 25.12 -0.29
CA ASP A 44 -4.66 24.52 -0.61
C ASP A 44 -5.32 25.28 -1.76
N LEU A 45 -5.66 24.55 -2.82
CA LEU A 45 -6.39 25.12 -3.95
C LEU A 45 -7.88 25.33 -3.65
N ASP A 46 -8.36 24.92 -2.47
CA ASP A 46 -9.75 25.13 -2.02
C ASP A 46 -10.78 24.72 -3.09
N VAL A 47 -10.57 23.55 -3.69
CA VAL A 47 -11.47 22.98 -4.72
C VAL A 47 -12.64 22.26 -4.06
N ASN A 48 -12.37 21.56 -2.96
CA ASN A 48 -13.34 20.94 -2.08
C ASN A 48 -14.25 19.91 -2.78
N TYR A 49 -13.65 18.90 -3.44
CA TYR A 49 -14.39 17.81 -4.09
C TYR A 49 -15.32 17.06 -3.13
N SER A 50 -14.93 16.98 -1.86
CA SER A 50 -15.69 16.30 -0.79
C SER A 50 -17.05 16.92 -0.50
N ASP A 51 -17.29 18.20 -0.82
CA ASP A 51 -18.58 18.88 -0.61
C ASP A 51 -19.73 18.28 -1.43
N ASP A 52 -19.41 17.50 -2.45
CA ASP A 52 -20.40 16.82 -3.29
C ASP A 52 -20.69 15.40 -2.80
N ASN A 53 -20.08 14.96 -1.71
CA ASN A 53 -20.37 13.66 -1.11
C ASN A 53 -21.81 13.63 -0.58
N GLY A 54 -22.50 12.50 -0.80
CA GLY A 54 -23.90 12.34 -0.40
C GLY A 54 -24.93 12.97 -1.34
N LYS A 55 -24.51 13.76 -2.35
CA LYS A 55 -25.45 14.33 -3.35
C LYS A 55 -25.92 13.27 -4.37
N PRO A 56 -27.14 13.43 -4.97
CA PRO A 56 -27.62 12.62 -6.06
C PRO A 56 -26.64 12.58 -7.25
N PHE A 57 -26.58 11.46 -7.96
CA PHE A 57 -25.59 11.18 -9.01
C PHE A 57 -25.40 12.32 -10.03
N LEU A 58 -26.49 12.87 -10.59
CA LEU A 58 -26.40 13.95 -11.58
C LEU A 58 -25.81 15.23 -10.99
N LYS A 59 -26.21 15.60 -9.76
CA LYS A 59 -25.64 16.78 -9.07
C LYS A 59 -24.17 16.56 -8.74
N LYS A 60 -23.81 15.35 -8.31
CA LYS A 60 -22.42 14.97 -8.05
C LYS A 60 -21.57 15.03 -9.32
N LEU A 61 -22.08 14.55 -10.46
CA LEU A 61 -21.38 14.61 -11.75
C LEU A 61 -21.16 16.06 -12.22
N LEU A 62 -22.18 16.91 -12.17
CA LEU A 62 -22.07 18.33 -12.54
C LEU A 62 -21.12 19.08 -11.60
N GLY A 63 -21.21 18.80 -10.29
CA GLY A 63 -20.30 19.34 -9.28
C GLY A 63 -18.85 18.95 -9.58
N PHE A 64 -18.60 17.67 -9.85
CA PHE A 64 -17.27 17.17 -10.22
C PHE A 64 -16.70 17.90 -11.46
N LEU A 65 -17.49 18.04 -12.54
CA LEU A 65 -17.03 18.73 -13.75
C LEU A 65 -16.70 20.20 -13.51
N ARG A 66 -17.52 20.90 -12.69
CA ARG A 66 -17.25 22.28 -12.30
C ARG A 66 -15.98 22.40 -11.47
N ARG A 67 -15.81 21.54 -10.45
CA ARG A 67 -14.65 21.55 -9.55
C ARG A 67 -13.37 21.16 -10.31
N ARG A 68 -13.44 20.21 -11.23
CA ARG A 68 -12.31 19.85 -12.09
C ARG A 68 -11.82 21.05 -12.92
N ARG A 69 -12.73 21.84 -13.50
CA ARG A 69 -12.35 23.07 -14.23
C ARG A 69 -11.72 24.13 -13.31
N LEU A 70 -12.26 24.27 -12.10
CA LEU A 70 -11.71 25.17 -11.09
C LEU A 70 -10.31 24.72 -10.67
N HIS A 71 -10.12 23.42 -10.42
CA HIS A 71 -8.84 22.81 -10.07
C HIS A 71 -7.80 23.08 -11.17
N GLU A 72 -8.11 22.76 -12.41
CA GLU A 72 -7.23 23.00 -13.55
C GLU A 72 -6.84 24.49 -13.66
N LYS A 73 -7.81 25.41 -13.52
CA LYS A 73 -7.55 26.84 -13.54
C LYS A 73 -6.63 27.31 -12.43
N ARG A 74 -6.91 26.90 -11.17
CA ARG A 74 -6.13 27.32 -9.99
C ARG A 74 -4.74 26.73 -10.01
N LEU A 75 -4.62 25.42 -10.33
CA LEU A 75 -3.32 24.75 -10.45
C LEU A 75 -2.47 25.38 -11.56
N LYS A 76 -3.06 25.67 -12.73
CA LYS A 76 -2.34 26.35 -13.83
C LYS A 76 -1.81 27.72 -13.42
N ALA A 77 -2.61 28.51 -12.70
CA ALA A 77 -2.19 29.82 -12.20
C ALA A 77 -1.01 29.68 -11.23
N LEU A 78 -1.12 28.76 -10.27
CA LEU A 78 -0.06 28.49 -9.31
C LEU A 78 1.23 28.01 -9.98
N LEU A 79 1.18 27.06 -10.92
CA LEU A 79 2.38 26.55 -11.60
C LEU A 79 3.08 27.64 -12.44
N ASN A 80 2.33 28.57 -13.01
CA ASN A 80 2.92 29.71 -13.73
C ASN A 80 3.58 30.73 -12.78
N GLU A 81 3.11 30.81 -11.52
CA GLU A 81 3.68 31.66 -10.47
C GLU A 81 4.96 31.07 -9.91
N ILE A 82 4.91 29.83 -9.43
CA ILE A 82 6.05 29.17 -8.76
C ILE A 82 7.08 28.59 -9.73
N LYS A 83 6.71 28.31 -11.00
CA LYS A 83 7.57 27.77 -12.06
C LYS A 83 8.42 26.58 -11.62
N PRO A 84 7.80 25.49 -11.15
CA PRO A 84 8.56 24.36 -10.63
C PRO A 84 9.31 23.63 -11.74
N ASP A 85 10.44 23.00 -11.43
CA ASP A 85 11.14 22.09 -12.35
C ASP A 85 10.36 20.80 -12.58
N ILE A 86 9.66 20.34 -11.54
CA ILE A 86 8.96 19.05 -11.52
C ILE A 86 7.58 19.22 -10.86
N VAL A 87 6.59 18.60 -11.46
CA VAL A 87 5.26 18.41 -10.87
C VAL A 87 5.04 16.91 -10.72
N ASP A 88 4.97 16.46 -9.47
CA ASP A 88 4.75 15.06 -9.10
C ASP A 88 3.30 14.87 -8.63
N CYS A 89 2.56 13.97 -9.29
CA CYS A 89 1.13 13.77 -9.12
C CYS A 89 0.81 12.37 -8.62
N PHE A 90 -0.10 12.26 -7.68
CA PHE A 90 -0.64 10.99 -7.21
C PHE A 90 -1.92 10.62 -7.96
N TYR A 91 -1.90 9.45 -8.62
CA TYR A 91 -3.11 8.96 -9.30
C TYR A 91 -4.25 8.66 -8.29
N PRO A 92 -5.54 8.96 -8.63
CA PRO A 92 -6.05 9.48 -9.90
C PRO A 92 -6.13 11.02 -9.97
N GLY A 93 -6.28 11.71 -8.89
CA GLY A 93 -6.39 13.15 -8.69
C GLY A 93 -6.40 14.01 -9.96
N GLU A 94 -5.45 14.92 -10.02
CA GLU A 94 -5.19 15.88 -11.10
C GLU A 94 -4.57 15.26 -12.36
N CYS A 95 -4.16 14.00 -12.31
CA CYS A 95 -3.46 13.32 -13.41
C CYS A 95 -4.16 13.45 -14.77
N SER A 96 -5.49 13.60 -14.77
CA SER A 96 -6.28 13.69 -16.00
C SER A 96 -6.01 14.95 -16.84
N PHE A 97 -5.50 16.05 -16.28
CA PHE A 97 -5.28 17.33 -16.98
C PHE A 97 -3.85 17.88 -16.84
N VAL A 98 -3.10 17.49 -15.81
CA VAL A 98 -1.74 17.99 -15.54
C VAL A 98 -0.79 17.82 -16.74
N PRO A 99 -0.79 16.71 -17.50
CA PRO A 99 0.08 16.60 -18.69
C PRO A 99 -0.20 17.64 -19.78
N GLY A 100 -1.40 18.25 -19.76
CA GLY A 100 -1.78 19.31 -20.70
C GLY A 100 -1.33 20.71 -20.29
N LEU A 101 -0.84 20.90 -19.08
CA LEU A 101 -0.39 22.20 -18.58
C LEU A 101 1.02 22.49 -19.11
N LYS A 102 1.15 23.62 -19.83
CA LYS A 102 2.40 24.06 -20.44
C LYS A 102 3.10 25.11 -19.57
N ASP A 103 3.58 24.70 -18.41
CA ASP A 103 4.30 25.53 -17.44
C ASP A 103 5.82 25.33 -17.46
N GLY A 104 6.32 24.44 -18.33
CA GLY A 104 7.75 24.14 -18.49
C GLY A 104 8.26 22.99 -17.59
N SER A 105 7.53 22.61 -16.55
CA SER A 105 7.95 21.55 -15.63
C SER A 105 7.85 20.15 -16.25
N ARG A 106 8.66 19.22 -15.75
CA ARG A 106 8.50 17.79 -16.01
C ARG A 106 7.33 17.24 -15.21
N LYS A 107 6.52 16.40 -15.84
CA LYS A 107 5.34 15.78 -15.24
C LYS A 107 5.65 14.34 -14.85
N VAL A 108 5.59 14.06 -13.57
CA VAL A 108 5.73 12.73 -12.97
C VAL A 108 4.38 12.26 -12.46
N MET A 109 4.06 11.00 -12.63
CA MET A 109 2.85 10.39 -12.08
C MET A 109 3.23 9.18 -11.25
N GLU A 110 2.71 9.11 -10.02
CA GLU A 110 2.84 7.98 -9.13
C GLU A 110 1.54 7.17 -9.06
N LEU A 111 1.66 5.86 -9.24
CA LEU A 111 0.55 4.92 -9.02
C LEU A 111 0.82 4.08 -7.79
N HIS A 112 0.07 4.33 -6.71
CA HIS A 112 0.16 3.58 -5.45
C HIS A 112 -0.81 2.39 -5.36
N GLN A 113 -1.45 2.08 -6.47
CA GLN A 113 -2.38 0.96 -6.63
C GLN A 113 -1.86 0.06 -7.76
N SER A 114 -2.33 -1.19 -7.84
CA SER A 114 -2.03 -2.04 -8.98
C SER A 114 -2.73 -1.56 -10.25
N LYS A 115 -2.16 -1.80 -11.43
CA LYS A 115 -2.82 -1.66 -12.74
C LYS A 115 -4.20 -2.32 -12.75
N LEU A 116 -4.36 -3.41 -12.03
CA LEU A 116 -5.60 -4.16 -11.97
C LEU A 116 -6.64 -3.56 -11.00
N PHE A 117 -6.39 -2.41 -10.42
CA PHE A 117 -7.27 -1.80 -9.41
C PHE A 117 -8.74 -1.75 -9.85
N HIS A 118 -9.03 -1.39 -11.09
CA HIS A 118 -10.41 -1.35 -11.60
C HIS A 118 -11.03 -2.73 -11.82
N HIS A 119 -10.22 -3.78 -11.97
CA HIS A 119 -10.69 -5.15 -12.22
C HIS A 119 -10.83 -6.01 -10.95
N GLN A 120 -10.34 -5.53 -9.81
CA GLN A 120 -10.23 -6.30 -8.57
C GLN A 120 -11.58 -6.73 -7.98
N TYR A 121 -12.63 -5.96 -8.23
CA TYR A 121 -13.98 -6.28 -7.75
C TYR A 121 -14.73 -7.26 -8.64
N ASN A 122 -14.12 -7.72 -9.74
CA ASN A 122 -14.68 -8.68 -10.71
C ASN A 122 -16.13 -8.36 -11.10
N ARG A 123 -16.43 -7.07 -11.31
CA ARG A 123 -17.77 -6.60 -11.62
C ARG A 123 -18.17 -7.06 -13.02
N SER A 124 -19.45 -7.48 -13.16
CA SER A 124 -20.06 -7.88 -14.44
C SER A 124 -20.98 -6.79 -15.00
N GLY A 125 -21.48 -6.98 -16.21
CA GLY A 125 -22.43 -6.08 -16.86
C GLY A 125 -21.84 -4.70 -17.17
N LEU A 126 -22.67 -3.64 -17.06
CA LEU A 126 -22.32 -2.26 -17.38
C LEU A 126 -21.15 -1.74 -16.51
N MET A 127 -21.09 -2.16 -15.24
CA MET A 127 -20.00 -1.75 -14.34
C MET A 127 -18.66 -2.36 -14.77
N GLY A 128 -18.64 -3.65 -15.13
CA GLY A 128 -17.42 -4.30 -15.64
C GLY A 128 -16.96 -3.70 -16.99
N LEU A 129 -17.90 -3.27 -17.84
CA LEU A 129 -17.56 -2.53 -19.06
C LEU A 129 -16.94 -1.17 -18.74
N ALA A 130 -17.51 -0.43 -17.78
CA ALA A 130 -16.95 0.84 -17.32
C ALA A 130 -15.53 0.68 -16.75
N ASP A 131 -15.28 -0.38 -15.98
CA ASP A 131 -13.94 -0.67 -15.44
C ASP A 131 -12.92 -0.96 -16.56
N LYS A 132 -13.31 -1.70 -17.60
CA LYS A 132 -12.46 -1.92 -18.80
C LYS A 132 -12.16 -0.62 -19.57
N VAL A 133 -13.17 0.25 -19.69
CA VAL A 133 -12.98 1.56 -20.35
C VAL A 133 -12.00 2.42 -19.54
N ARG A 134 -12.17 2.48 -18.22
CA ARG A 134 -11.24 3.21 -17.33
C ARG A 134 -9.82 2.70 -17.45
N ALA A 135 -9.60 1.39 -17.38
CA ALA A 135 -8.27 0.80 -17.55
C ALA A 135 -7.60 1.21 -18.86
N LYS A 136 -8.35 1.23 -19.99
CA LYS A 136 -7.84 1.72 -21.27
C LYS A 136 -7.57 3.23 -21.27
N MET A 137 -8.36 4.01 -20.54
CA MET A 137 -8.11 5.46 -20.39
C MET A 137 -6.83 5.69 -19.60
N ASP A 138 -6.58 4.91 -18.55
CA ASP A 138 -5.37 4.98 -17.75
C ASP A 138 -4.13 4.63 -18.59
N GLU A 139 -4.20 3.60 -19.43
CA GLU A 139 -3.09 3.24 -20.35
C GLU A 139 -2.74 4.38 -21.33
N LYS A 140 -3.73 5.16 -21.75
CA LYS A 140 -3.50 6.36 -22.59
C LYS A 140 -2.99 7.54 -21.77
N LEU A 141 -3.43 7.63 -20.52
CA LEU A 141 -3.07 8.73 -19.63
C LEU A 141 -1.62 8.66 -19.20
N VAL A 142 -1.14 7.50 -18.74
CA VAL A 142 0.24 7.32 -18.27
C VAL A 142 1.28 7.66 -19.33
N ARG A 143 0.96 7.44 -20.61
CA ARG A 143 1.84 7.78 -21.77
C ARG A 143 2.00 9.28 -22.02
N LYS A 144 1.23 10.13 -21.35
CA LYS A 144 1.30 11.60 -21.48
C LYS A 144 2.26 12.23 -20.47
N PHE A 145 2.72 11.47 -19.50
CA PHE A 145 3.67 11.91 -18.49
C PHE A 145 5.10 11.69 -18.94
N ASP A 146 6.02 12.55 -18.52
CA ASP A 146 7.46 12.40 -18.79
C ASP A 146 8.03 11.19 -18.04
N ARG A 147 7.49 10.92 -16.84
CA ARG A 147 7.83 9.75 -16.03
C ARG A 147 6.57 9.18 -15.39
N PHE A 148 6.51 7.87 -15.37
CA PHE A 148 5.45 7.11 -14.70
C PHE A 148 6.07 6.13 -13.70
N VAL A 149 5.67 6.23 -12.43
CA VAL A 149 6.24 5.44 -11.34
C VAL A 149 5.20 4.44 -10.83
N VAL A 150 5.61 3.19 -10.74
CA VAL A 150 4.89 2.09 -10.10
C VAL A 150 5.72 1.52 -8.96
N LEU A 151 5.11 0.75 -8.06
CA LEU A 151 5.76 0.33 -6.82
C LEU A 151 6.45 -1.03 -6.91
N THR A 152 6.11 -1.87 -7.92
CA THR A 152 6.59 -3.24 -8.03
C THR A 152 6.99 -3.59 -9.45
N GLU A 153 7.93 -4.52 -9.58
CA GLU A 153 8.36 -5.06 -10.89
C GLU A 153 7.20 -5.81 -11.57
N GLU A 154 6.38 -6.53 -10.78
CA GLU A 154 5.21 -7.22 -11.32
C GLU A 154 4.20 -6.24 -11.94
N ASP A 155 3.96 -5.07 -11.29
CA ASP A 155 3.08 -4.06 -11.85
C ASP A 155 3.67 -3.43 -13.13
N ALA A 156 4.98 -3.16 -13.13
CA ALA A 156 5.67 -2.66 -14.32
C ALA A 156 5.53 -3.63 -15.51
N GLN A 157 5.70 -4.93 -15.28
CA GLN A 157 5.50 -5.96 -16.31
C GLN A 157 4.06 -5.96 -16.87
N MET A 158 3.06 -5.76 -16.00
CA MET A 158 1.67 -5.67 -16.44
C MET A 158 1.40 -4.43 -17.28
N TRP A 159 2.06 -3.30 -17.00
CA TRP A 159 1.96 -2.09 -17.81
C TRP A 159 2.63 -2.25 -19.19
N GLY A 160 3.63 -3.14 -19.30
CA GLY A 160 4.40 -3.36 -20.50
C GLY A 160 5.28 -2.16 -20.84
N GLU A 161 5.54 -1.97 -22.13
CA GLU A 161 6.40 -0.88 -22.61
C GLU A 161 5.69 0.48 -22.53
N ILE A 162 5.91 1.19 -21.43
CA ILE A 162 5.50 2.59 -21.24
C ILE A 162 6.77 3.45 -21.21
N PRO A 163 6.90 4.45 -22.11
CA PRO A 163 8.03 5.39 -22.06
C PRO A 163 8.14 6.05 -20.69
N GLY A 164 9.33 6.08 -20.12
CA GLY A 164 9.57 6.73 -18.82
C GLY A 164 9.07 5.99 -17.61
N LEU A 165 8.56 4.74 -17.73
CA LEU A 165 8.16 3.91 -16.60
C LEU A 165 9.38 3.58 -15.73
N LYS A 166 9.19 3.70 -14.41
CA LYS A 166 10.18 3.37 -13.38
C LYS A 166 9.52 2.61 -12.23
N VAL A 167 10.29 1.72 -11.62
CA VAL A 167 9.87 1.00 -10.41
C VAL A 167 10.58 1.63 -9.22
N ILE A 168 9.80 2.32 -8.37
CA ILE A 168 10.28 2.92 -7.13
C ILE A 168 9.31 2.51 -6.03
N PRO A 169 9.68 1.55 -5.18
CA PRO A 169 8.84 1.11 -4.07
C PRO A 169 8.68 2.19 -3.00
N ASN A 170 7.76 1.99 -2.08
CA ASN A 170 7.69 2.82 -0.89
C ASN A 170 8.86 2.52 0.05
N ALA A 171 9.44 3.56 0.63
CA ALA A 171 10.49 3.41 1.62
C ALA A 171 9.93 2.87 2.94
N ALA A 172 10.66 1.93 3.55
CA ALA A 172 10.42 1.47 4.90
C ALA A 172 11.10 2.42 5.89
N LYS A 173 10.33 3.32 6.50
CA LYS A 173 10.79 4.14 7.64
C LYS A 173 10.48 3.48 8.99
N PHE A 174 10.42 2.17 9.00
CA PHE A 174 10.13 1.39 10.19
C PHE A 174 11.45 0.95 10.84
N ILE A 175 11.73 1.49 12.03
CA ILE A 175 12.86 1.06 12.85
C ILE A 175 12.30 0.08 13.88
N ALA A 176 12.74 -1.17 13.81
CA ALA A 176 12.39 -2.16 14.79
C ALA A 176 13.10 -1.86 16.12
N GLU A 177 12.34 -1.50 17.14
CA GLU A 177 12.88 -1.32 18.50
C GLU A 177 13.27 -2.66 19.13
N ARG A 178 12.58 -3.72 18.76
CA ARG A 178 12.79 -5.10 19.22
C ARG A 178 12.57 -6.06 18.06
N PHE A 179 13.29 -7.18 18.08
CA PHE A 179 13.13 -8.26 17.13
C PHE A 179 12.40 -9.43 17.75
N SER A 180 11.63 -10.14 16.93
CA SER A 180 11.08 -11.43 17.29
C SER A 180 12.23 -12.45 17.45
N ASP A 181 12.13 -13.28 18.49
CA ASP A 181 13.01 -14.45 18.69
C ASP A 181 12.42 -15.72 18.05
N GLY A 182 11.21 -15.62 17.50
CA GLY A 182 10.51 -16.73 16.85
C GLY A 182 9.96 -17.79 17.79
N SER A 183 10.03 -17.60 19.12
CA SER A 183 9.59 -18.59 20.12
C SER A 183 8.09 -18.53 20.45
N ALA A 184 7.46 -17.36 20.24
CA ALA A 184 6.07 -17.16 20.56
C ALA A 184 5.14 -18.04 19.72
N LYS A 185 4.17 -18.68 20.33
CA LYS A 185 3.13 -19.43 19.61
C LYS A 185 2.01 -18.52 19.11
N ARG A 186 2.42 -17.48 18.37
CA ARG A 186 1.56 -16.39 17.92
C ARG A 186 1.82 -16.06 16.45
N VAL A 187 0.74 -16.08 15.69
CA VAL A 187 0.69 -15.62 14.31
C VAL A 187 0.00 -14.27 14.26
N ILE A 188 0.54 -13.32 13.51
CA ILE A 188 -0.06 -11.99 13.39
C ILE A 188 -0.48 -11.70 11.95
N ALA A 189 -1.62 -11.04 11.81
CA ALA A 189 -2.08 -10.44 10.57
C ALA A 189 -2.53 -8.99 10.82
N VAL A 190 -2.23 -8.08 9.90
CA VAL A 190 -2.49 -6.64 10.10
C VAL A 190 -3.09 -6.04 8.85
N GLY A 191 -4.18 -5.28 8.99
CA GLY A 191 -4.79 -4.59 7.87
C GLY A 191 -6.23 -4.18 8.11
N ARG A 192 -6.84 -3.51 7.11
CA ARG A 192 -8.26 -3.17 7.18
C ARG A 192 -9.12 -4.42 7.15
N LEU A 193 -10.16 -4.44 7.97
CA LEU A 193 -11.13 -5.54 7.98
C LEU A 193 -12.12 -5.34 6.82
N ASP A 194 -11.67 -5.69 5.61
CA ASP A 194 -12.42 -5.51 4.37
C ASP A 194 -12.09 -6.61 3.33
N TYR A 195 -12.77 -6.58 2.19
CA TYR A 195 -12.56 -7.52 1.09
C TYR A 195 -11.10 -7.57 0.63
N GLN A 196 -10.40 -6.43 0.61
CA GLN A 196 -9.03 -6.36 0.10
C GLN A 196 -8.08 -7.28 0.88
N LYS A 197 -8.19 -7.31 2.20
CA LYS A 197 -7.30 -8.07 3.08
C LYS A 197 -7.61 -9.56 3.18
N GLY A 198 -8.85 -9.98 2.83
CA GLY A 198 -9.22 -11.38 2.71
C GLY A 198 -9.06 -12.18 4.00
N PHE A 199 -9.35 -11.58 5.16
CA PHE A 199 -9.23 -12.25 6.46
C PHE A 199 -10.24 -13.40 6.64
N ASP A 200 -11.33 -13.42 5.89
CA ASP A 200 -12.21 -14.56 5.76
C ASP A 200 -11.46 -15.82 5.33
N ARG A 201 -10.58 -15.70 4.33
CA ARG A 201 -9.73 -16.80 3.86
C ARG A 201 -8.68 -17.21 4.87
N LEU A 202 -8.14 -16.26 5.64
CA LEU A 202 -7.21 -16.55 6.73
C LEU A 202 -7.88 -17.33 7.86
N ILE A 203 -9.09 -16.95 8.26
CA ILE A 203 -9.87 -17.65 9.29
C ILE A 203 -10.17 -19.09 8.83
N GLU A 204 -10.50 -19.31 7.57
CA GLU A 204 -10.67 -20.66 7.03
C GLU A 204 -9.36 -21.48 7.05
N ALA A 205 -8.24 -20.87 6.68
CA ALA A 205 -6.94 -21.53 6.77
C ALA A 205 -6.58 -21.86 8.24
N TRP A 206 -6.88 -20.95 9.17
CA TRP A 206 -6.66 -21.18 10.60
C TRP A 206 -7.53 -22.32 11.15
N ARG A 207 -8.77 -22.44 10.69
CA ARG A 207 -9.63 -23.56 11.04
C ARG A 207 -9.00 -24.91 10.65
N ILE A 208 -8.32 -24.98 9.51
CA ILE A 208 -7.59 -26.19 9.10
C ILE A 208 -6.40 -26.44 10.04
N VAL A 209 -5.64 -25.42 10.38
CA VAL A 209 -4.52 -25.52 11.34
C VAL A 209 -4.98 -26.10 12.67
N GLN A 210 -6.11 -25.60 13.21
CA GLN A 210 -6.63 -26.04 14.52
C GLN A 210 -7.21 -27.47 14.55
N GLN A 211 -7.41 -28.10 13.40
CA GLN A 211 -7.72 -29.54 13.34
C GLN A 211 -6.53 -30.40 13.74
N ASN A 212 -5.32 -29.89 13.65
CA ASN A 212 -4.12 -30.59 14.10
C ASN A 212 -3.79 -30.20 15.54
N LYS A 213 -4.00 -31.15 16.47
CA LYS A 213 -3.78 -30.96 17.91
C LYS A 213 -2.36 -30.51 18.28
N ALA A 214 -1.37 -30.75 17.43
CA ALA A 214 0.00 -30.28 17.66
C ALA A 214 0.13 -28.74 17.67
N TYR A 215 -0.86 -28.04 17.13
CA TYR A 215 -0.88 -26.57 17.02
C TYR A 215 -2.01 -25.94 17.86
N ALA A 216 -2.64 -26.71 18.75
CA ALA A 216 -3.80 -26.24 19.55
C ALA A 216 -3.47 -25.06 20.48
N ASP A 217 -2.22 -24.85 20.83
CA ASP A 217 -1.72 -23.78 21.69
C ASP A 217 -1.22 -22.55 20.93
N TRP A 218 -1.35 -22.55 19.61
CA TRP A 218 -1.07 -21.39 18.78
C TRP A 218 -2.27 -20.45 18.67
N HIS A 219 -1.99 -19.14 18.57
CA HIS A 219 -3.00 -18.10 18.45
C HIS A 219 -2.79 -17.27 17.17
N LEU A 220 -3.90 -16.81 16.59
CA LEU A 220 -3.93 -15.86 15.49
C LEU A 220 -4.49 -14.53 15.99
N ASP A 221 -3.69 -13.49 15.93
CA ASP A 221 -4.10 -12.13 16.24
C ASP A 221 -4.22 -11.30 14.95
N ILE A 222 -5.41 -10.78 14.69
CA ILE A 222 -5.70 -9.92 13.53
C ILE A 222 -5.90 -8.50 14.04
N PHE A 223 -5.03 -7.58 13.64
CA PHE A 223 -5.08 -6.17 14.03
C PHE A 223 -5.68 -5.33 12.90
N GLY A 224 -6.75 -4.61 13.20
CA GLY A 224 -7.36 -3.71 12.24
C GLY A 224 -8.77 -3.27 12.57
N GLN A 225 -9.30 -2.42 11.70
CA GLN A 225 -10.69 -1.97 11.72
C GLN A 225 -11.26 -1.97 10.30
N GLY A 226 -12.56 -2.04 10.17
CA GLY A 226 -13.24 -2.01 8.87
C GLY A 226 -14.66 -2.58 8.92
N GLU A 227 -15.33 -2.47 7.80
CA GLU A 227 -16.75 -2.85 7.64
C GLU A 227 -17.02 -4.34 7.84
N TRP A 228 -16.02 -5.20 7.73
CA TRP A 228 -16.15 -6.65 7.88
C TRP A 228 -15.96 -7.14 9.32
N LYS A 229 -15.77 -6.25 10.31
CA LYS A 229 -15.49 -6.65 11.69
C LYS A 229 -16.54 -7.61 12.25
N GLU A 230 -17.81 -7.25 12.13
CA GLU A 230 -18.92 -8.09 12.64
C GLU A 230 -19.05 -9.42 11.90
N MET A 231 -18.87 -9.39 10.57
CA MET A 231 -18.90 -10.59 9.74
C MET A 231 -17.76 -11.55 10.09
N LEU A 232 -16.54 -11.05 10.28
CA LEU A 232 -15.39 -11.88 10.67
C LEU A 232 -15.54 -12.43 12.08
N GLN A 233 -16.07 -11.65 13.03
CA GLN A 233 -16.33 -12.13 14.39
C GLN A 233 -17.35 -13.27 14.38
N LYS A 234 -18.47 -13.10 13.67
CA LYS A 234 -19.46 -14.16 13.49
C LYS A 234 -18.84 -15.43 12.88
N MET A 235 -17.98 -15.27 11.90
CA MET A 235 -17.26 -16.39 11.27
C MET A 235 -16.35 -17.13 12.25
N ILE A 236 -15.64 -16.40 13.14
CA ILE A 236 -14.82 -16.99 14.21
C ILE A 236 -15.69 -17.81 15.16
N ASP A 237 -16.81 -17.26 15.60
CA ASP A 237 -17.72 -17.89 16.55
C ASP A 237 -18.38 -19.15 15.97
N GLU A 238 -18.90 -19.09 14.74
CA GLU A 238 -19.52 -20.21 14.02
C GLU A 238 -18.55 -21.37 13.78
N ARG A 239 -17.23 -21.10 13.73
CA ARG A 239 -16.18 -22.10 13.52
C ARG A 239 -15.55 -22.60 14.83
N GLY A 240 -16.01 -22.09 15.98
CA GLY A 240 -15.48 -22.47 17.28
C GLY A 240 -14.03 -22.03 17.53
N LEU A 241 -13.61 -20.90 16.92
CA LEU A 241 -12.23 -20.41 16.96
C LEU A 241 -12.00 -19.29 17.98
N GLN A 242 -13.00 -18.92 18.79
CA GLN A 242 -12.96 -17.78 19.71
C GLN A 242 -11.85 -17.88 20.79
N ASN A 243 -11.35 -19.07 21.05
CA ASN A 243 -10.26 -19.28 22.02
C ASN A 243 -8.85 -19.10 21.42
N CYS A 244 -8.72 -19.08 20.09
CA CYS A 244 -7.44 -19.07 19.41
C CYS A 244 -7.33 -18.00 18.28
N VAL A 245 -8.41 -17.29 17.95
CA VAL A 245 -8.41 -16.16 17.00
C VAL A 245 -8.96 -14.92 17.69
N ARG A 246 -8.25 -13.79 17.57
CA ARG A 246 -8.66 -12.51 18.15
C ARG A 246 -8.67 -11.42 17.08
N LEU A 247 -9.75 -10.63 17.04
CA LEU A 247 -9.81 -9.38 16.29
C LEU A 247 -9.43 -8.24 17.25
N ASN A 248 -8.29 -7.62 16.99
CA ASN A 248 -7.74 -6.54 17.80
C ASN A 248 -7.91 -5.19 17.09
N GLU A 249 -8.14 -4.12 17.87
CA GLU A 249 -8.15 -2.76 17.35
C GLU A 249 -6.76 -2.34 16.85
N PRO A 250 -6.68 -1.36 15.93
CA PRO A 250 -5.41 -0.79 15.51
C PRO A 250 -4.61 -0.26 16.69
N THR A 251 -3.32 -0.51 16.71
CA THR A 251 -2.40 -0.04 17.76
C THR A 251 -1.32 0.87 17.20
N LYS A 252 -0.90 1.86 18.01
CA LYS A 252 0.28 2.69 17.71
C LYS A 252 1.60 1.96 17.96
N SER A 253 1.57 0.87 18.72
CA SER A 253 2.72 0.05 19.11
C SER A 253 2.81 -1.24 18.31
N ILE A 254 2.48 -1.22 17.02
CA ILE A 254 2.45 -2.42 16.19
C ILE A 254 3.82 -3.14 16.13
N GLY A 255 4.91 -2.41 16.25
CA GLY A 255 6.25 -2.98 16.32
C GLY A 255 6.45 -3.92 17.51
N LYS A 256 5.83 -3.62 18.66
CA LYS A 256 5.82 -4.53 19.83
C LYS A 256 5.05 -5.80 19.50
N GLU A 257 3.89 -5.68 18.87
CA GLU A 257 3.07 -6.83 18.46
C GLU A 257 3.80 -7.75 17.47
N TYR A 258 4.55 -7.17 16.54
CA TYR A 258 5.44 -7.93 15.66
C TYR A 258 6.53 -8.65 16.46
N ALA A 259 7.23 -7.96 17.35
CA ALA A 259 8.30 -8.56 18.15
C ALA A 259 7.83 -9.72 19.04
N GLU A 260 6.58 -9.70 19.47
CA GLU A 260 5.93 -10.72 20.30
C GLU A 260 5.24 -11.82 19.45
N SER A 261 5.45 -11.86 18.13
CA SER A 261 4.90 -12.85 17.20
C SER A 261 6.00 -13.67 16.54
N SER A 262 5.65 -14.81 15.95
CA SER A 262 6.62 -15.71 15.28
C SER A 262 6.57 -15.64 13.75
N MET A 263 5.47 -15.19 13.17
CA MET A 263 5.31 -15.01 11.72
C MET A 263 4.20 -14.02 11.41
N LEU A 264 4.32 -13.33 10.28
CA LEU A 264 3.22 -12.58 9.65
C LEU A 264 2.48 -13.48 8.66
N VAL A 265 1.16 -13.37 8.60
CA VAL A 265 0.37 -13.98 7.52
C VAL A 265 -0.40 -12.92 6.74
N MET A 266 -0.34 -13.01 5.41
CA MET A 266 -1.11 -12.14 4.51
C MET A 266 -2.00 -12.97 3.58
N SER A 267 -3.29 -12.68 3.66
CA SER A 267 -4.33 -13.34 2.87
C SER A 267 -4.98 -12.41 1.85
N SER A 268 -4.36 -11.27 1.55
CA SER A 268 -4.94 -10.21 0.72
C SER A 268 -5.38 -10.72 -0.66
N ASN A 269 -6.47 -10.17 -1.17
CA ASN A 269 -6.90 -10.40 -2.55
C ASN A 269 -6.00 -9.64 -3.53
N TYR A 270 -5.54 -8.47 -3.15
CA TYR A 270 -4.65 -7.58 -3.90
C TYR A 270 -4.05 -6.51 -3.01
N GLU A 271 -2.91 -5.94 -3.43
CA GLU A 271 -2.26 -4.78 -2.83
C GLU A 271 -1.71 -3.86 -3.94
N GLY A 272 -1.30 -2.64 -3.57
CA GLY A 272 -0.41 -1.83 -4.39
C GLY A 272 1.05 -2.11 -4.04
N PHE A 273 1.33 -2.08 -2.74
CA PHE A 273 2.62 -2.46 -2.13
C PHE A 273 2.40 -2.77 -0.65
N PRO A 274 2.70 -3.98 -0.18
CA PRO A 274 2.32 -4.44 1.15
C PRO A 274 3.29 -3.95 2.24
N MET A 275 3.18 -2.68 2.66
CA MET A 275 4.03 -2.07 3.69
C MET A 275 4.06 -2.86 5.00
N VAL A 276 2.90 -3.42 5.40
CA VAL A 276 2.79 -4.28 6.60
C VAL A 276 3.75 -5.47 6.56
N MET A 277 3.98 -6.04 5.36
CA MET A 277 4.93 -7.15 5.18
C MET A 277 6.36 -6.68 5.47
N ILE A 278 6.75 -5.54 4.94
CA ILE A 278 8.10 -4.99 5.16
C ILE A 278 8.29 -4.61 6.63
N GLU A 279 7.29 -4.00 7.26
CA GLU A 279 7.32 -3.62 8.68
C GLU A 279 7.49 -4.85 9.58
N ALA A 280 6.72 -5.91 9.35
CA ALA A 280 6.81 -7.15 10.12
C ALA A 280 8.14 -7.88 9.87
N MET A 281 8.58 -7.98 8.61
CA MET A 281 9.85 -8.61 8.25
C MET A 281 11.04 -7.83 8.83
N ALA A 282 10.98 -6.51 8.92
CA ALA A 282 11.97 -5.68 9.61
C ALA A 282 12.09 -6.03 11.09
N CYS A 283 10.99 -6.47 11.74
CA CYS A 283 11.00 -7.00 13.11
C CYS A 283 11.49 -8.45 13.19
N GLY A 284 11.84 -9.07 12.08
CA GLY A 284 12.31 -10.45 12.04
C GLY A 284 11.19 -11.49 11.92
N LEU A 285 9.99 -11.12 11.45
CA LEU A 285 8.96 -12.11 11.18
C LEU A 285 9.09 -12.65 9.77
N PRO A 286 9.29 -13.96 9.58
CA PRO A 286 9.08 -14.56 8.27
C PRO A 286 7.63 -14.37 7.84
N ALA A 287 7.40 -14.07 6.56
CA ALA A 287 6.07 -13.84 6.04
C ALA A 287 5.52 -15.09 5.33
N VAL A 288 4.29 -15.49 5.67
CA VAL A 288 3.51 -16.45 4.89
C VAL A 288 2.45 -15.68 4.14
N SER A 289 2.43 -15.77 2.82
CA SER A 289 1.53 -14.93 2.03
C SER A 289 0.93 -15.69 0.85
N PHE A 290 -0.32 -15.39 0.53
CA PHE A 290 -0.77 -15.65 -0.82
C PHE A 290 0.07 -14.86 -1.82
N ASP A 291 0.32 -15.47 -2.98
CA ASP A 291 0.91 -14.84 -4.15
C ASP A 291 -0.16 -14.04 -4.90
N PHE A 292 -0.62 -12.97 -4.25
CA PHE A 292 -1.54 -12.02 -4.90
C PHE A 292 -0.76 -11.03 -5.77
N LYS A 293 -1.46 -10.40 -6.70
CA LYS A 293 -0.83 -9.44 -7.62
C LYS A 293 -0.30 -8.20 -6.91
N CYS A 294 0.90 -7.81 -7.31
CA CYS A 294 1.67 -6.65 -6.87
C CYS A 294 2.13 -6.71 -5.41
N GLY A 295 3.32 -7.22 -5.23
CA GLY A 295 4.10 -7.05 -4.01
C GLY A 295 4.70 -8.29 -3.38
N PRO A 296 3.99 -9.41 -3.13
CA PRO A 296 4.59 -10.52 -2.39
C PRO A 296 5.86 -11.08 -3.03
N LYS A 297 5.86 -11.27 -4.36
CA LYS A 297 7.02 -11.77 -5.11
C LYS A 297 8.21 -10.81 -5.14
N ASP A 298 7.96 -9.52 -5.02
CA ASP A 298 9.03 -8.51 -4.99
C ASP A 298 9.73 -8.47 -3.62
N ILE A 299 9.07 -9.01 -2.57
CA ILE A 299 9.54 -8.94 -1.18
C ILE A 299 9.96 -10.32 -0.65
N ILE A 300 9.15 -11.35 -0.90
CA ILE A 300 9.37 -12.71 -0.40
C ILE A 300 10.21 -13.53 -1.39
N ARG A 301 11.36 -13.97 -0.94
CA ARG A 301 12.13 -15.07 -1.56
C ARG A 301 11.64 -16.37 -0.92
N HIS A 302 10.79 -17.11 -1.67
CA HIS A 302 10.16 -18.33 -1.18
C HIS A 302 11.19 -19.33 -0.62
N GLY A 303 10.95 -19.84 0.58
CA GLY A 303 11.85 -20.76 1.28
C GLY A 303 13.07 -20.10 1.94
N VAL A 304 13.28 -18.80 1.77
CA VAL A 304 14.43 -18.05 2.31
C VAL A 304 14.01 -17.11 3.44
N ASN A 305 13.13 -16.15 3.16
CA ASN A 305 12.67 -15.15 4.13
C ASN A 305 11.16 -15.22 4.39
N GLY A 306 10.49 -16.20 3.82
CA GLY A 306 9.06 -16.44 3.94
C GLY A 306 8.56 -17.49 2.95
N LEU A 307 7.26 -17.74 2.97
CA LEU A 307 6.61 -18.74 2.13
C LEU A 307 5.52 -18.07 1.28
N LEU A 308 5.60 -18.29 -0.05
CA LEU A 308 4.57 -17.88 -1.00
C LEU A 308 3.66 -19.07 -1.33
N VAL A 309 2.37 -18.82 -1.31
CA VAL A 309 1.30 -19.79 -1.58
C VAL A 309 0.45 -19.27 -2.73
N LYS A 310 0.06 -20.17 -3.65
CA LYS A 310 -0.83 -19.81 -4.76
C LYS A 310 -2.07 -19.07 -4.24
N ASN A 311 -2.38 -17.91 -4.83
CA ASN A 311 -3.51 -17.09 -4.38
C ASN A 311 -4.82 -17.89 -4.35
N GLY A 312 -5.52 -17.84 -3.21
CA GLY A 312 -6.77 -18.56 -2.97
C GLY A 312 -6.61 -20.04 -2.56
N ASN A 313 -5.41 -20.58 -2.52
CA ASN A 313 -5.19 -21.93 -2.00
C ASN A 313 -5.17 -21.93 -0.46
N ILE A 314 -6.35 -22.01 0.15
CA ILE A 314 -6.55 -21.95 1.60
C ILE A 314 -5.83 -23.10 2.31
N GLN A 315 -5.89 -24.33 1.77
CA GLN A 315 -5.15 -25.47 2.31
C GLN A 315 -3.64 -25.22 2.29
N GLY A 316 -3.10 -24.74 1.16
CA GLY A 316 -1.68 -24.40 1.06
C GLY A 316 -1.25 -23.29 2.02
N LEU A 317 -2.13 -22.32 2.35
CA LEU A 317 -1.84 -21.29 3.36
C LEU A 317 -1.76 -21.93 4.75
N ALA A 318 -2.67 -22.84 5.08
CA ALA A 318 -2.63 -23.61 6.33
C ALA A 318 -1.35 -24.45 6.42
N ASP A 319 -1.01 -25.18 5.36
CA ASP A 319 0.20 -26.03 5.31
C ASP A 319 1.48 -25.21 5.49
N ALA A 320 1.56 -24.04 4.84
CA ALA A 320 2.70 -23.12 4.98
C ALA A 320 2.83 -22.57 6.41
N MET A 321 1.71 -22.21 7.05
CA MET A 321 1.71 -21.83 8.47
C MET A 321 2.19 -22.99 9.35
N MET A 322 1.64 -24.20 9.17
CA MET A 322 2.03 -25.39 9.94
C MET A 322 3.51 -25.75 9.74
N THR A 323 4.05 -25.56 8.55
CA THR A 323 5.50 -25.76 8.29
C THR A 323 6.34 -24.86 9.21
N LEU A 324 6.01 -23.57 9.27
CA LEU A 324 6.74 -22.65 10.16
C LEU A 324 6.40 -22.87 11.63
N MET A 325 5.19 -23.26 11.98
CA MET A 325 4.80 -23.56 13.38
C MET A 325 5.57 -24.77 13.92
N GLY A 326 5.79 -25.79 13.10
CA GLY A 326 6.45 -27.04 13.47
C GLY A 326 7.98 -26.96 13.50
N ASP A 327 8.59 -25.96 12.89
CA ASP A 327 10.05 -25.86 12.75
C ASP A 327 10.57 -24.49 13.25
N GLU A 328 10.99 -24.46 14.51
CA GLU A 328 11.55 -23.24 15.12
C GLU A 328 12.90 -22.86 14.52
N ALA A 329 13.71 -23.83 14.12
CA ALA A 329 15.02 -23.56 13.52
C ALA A 329 14.84 -22.87 12.15
N LEU A 330 13.88 -23.35 11.34
CA LEU A 330 13.51 -22.74 10.07
C LEU A 330 12.98 -21.31 10.27
N ARG A 331 12.10 -21.09 11.28
CA ARG A 331 11.61 -19.74 11.60
C ARG A 331 12.75 -18.80 11.93
N LYS A 332 13.70 -19.22 12.77
CA LYS A 332 14.87 -18.41 13.16
C LYS A 332 15.77 -18.12 11.96
N GLN A 333 16.02 -19.09 11.11
CA GLN A 333 16.77 -18.89 9.88
C GLN A 333 16.08 -17.87 8.97
N MET A 334 14.79 -18.05 8.70
CA MET A 334 14.03 -17.11 7.87
C MET A 334 13.91 -15.73 8.48
N SER A 335 13.89 -15.61 9.82
CA SER A 335 13.87 -14.34 10.52
C SER A 335 15.11 -13.49 10.22
N LEU A 336 16.30 -14.09 10.19
CA LEU A 336 17.53 -13.37 9.84
C LEU A 336 17.47 -12.81 8.41
N GLU A 337 17.01 -13.63 7.47
CA GLU A 337 16.85 -13.23 6.07
C GLU A 337 15.71 -12.22 5.86
N ALA A 338 14.65 -12.28 6.66
CA ALA A 338 13.55 -11.34 6.62
C ALA A 338 14.01 -9.92 6.96
N ARG A 339 14.90 -9.74 7.94
CA ARG A 339 15.42 -8.42 8.34
C ARG A 339 16.13 -7.68 7.22
N LEU A 340 16.68 -8.38 6.22
CA LEU A 340 17.38 -7.77 5.09
C LEU A 340 16.46 -6.91 4.20
N VAL A 341 15.13 -6.98 4.40
CA VAL A 341 14.19 -6.03 3.74
C VAL A 341 14.48 -4.58 4.09
N THR A 342 15.01 -4.30 5.29
CA THR A 342 15.39 -2.95 5.72
C THR A 342 16.53 -2.37 4.89
N GLU A 343 17.42 -3.21 4.38
CA GLU A 343 18.48 -2.78 3.47
C GLU A 343 17.95 -2.52 2.06
N THR A 344 17.04 -3.37 1.59
CA THR A 344 16.47 -3.27 0.24
C THR A 344 15.54 -2.07 0.09
N TYR A 345 14.70 -1.83 1.11
CA TYR A 345 13.67 -0.79 1.11
C TYR A 345 14.00 0.38 2.04
N SER A 346 15.28 0.58 2.39
CA SER A 346 15.71 1.71 3.22
C SER A 346 15.30 3.05 2.59
N GLU A 347 15.04 4.05 3.44
CA GLU A 347 14.73 5.41 3.00
C GLU A 347 15.80 5.93 2.04
N GLU A 348 17.08 5.73 2.37
CA GLU A 348 18.21 6.18 1.54
C GLU A 348 18.21 5.54 0.14
N LYS A 349 18.06 4.21 0.03
CA LYS A 349 18.04 3.53 -1.27
C LYS A 349 16.84 3.91 -2.12
N VAL A 350 15.67 4.00 -1.50
CA VAL A 350 14.45 4.37 -2.22
C VAL A 350 14.51 5.83 -2.65
N MET A 351 14.91 6.73 -1.76
CA MET A 351 15.05 8.15 -2.09
C MET A 351 16.17 8.40 -3.10
N GLY A 352 17.25 7.61 -3.08
CA GLY A 352 18.26 7.63 -4.15
C GLY A 352 17.69 7.38 -5.54
N LYS A 353 16.72 6.45 -5.67
CA LYS A 353 15.99 6.24 -6.95
C LYS A 353 15.14 7.46 -7.33
N TRP A 354 14.45 8.08 -6.37
CA TRP A 354 13.68 9.31 -6.60
C TRP A 354 14.55 10.47 -7.04
N VAL A 355 15.68 10.69 -6.35
CA VAL A 355 16.66 11.73 -6.71
C VAL A 355 17.16 11.50 -8.13
N SER A 356 17.55 10.27 -8.47
CA SER A 356 17.99 9.91 -9.83
C SER A 356 16.92 10.18 -10.88
N LEU A 357 15.63 9.90 -10.56
CA LEU A 357 14.51 10.18 -11.47
C LEU A 357 14.30 11.70 -11.64
N PHE A 358 14.38 12.46 -10.57
CA PHE A 358 14.16 13.90 -10.58
C PHE A 358 15.34 14.68 -11.19
N THR A 359 16.58 14.20 -11.07
CA THR A 359 17.78 14.87 -11.62
C THR A 359 18.15 14.41 -13.03
N ALA A 360 17.62 13.28 -13.52
CA ALA A 360 17.88 12.81 -14.87
C ALA A 360 17.48 13.88 -15.89
N HIS A 361 18.37 14.21 -16.82
CA HIS A 361 18.06 15.13 -17.93
C HIS A 361 16.93 14.56 -18.80
N ARG A 362 16.24 15.45 -19.52
CA ARG A 362 15.14 15.10 -20.45
C ARG A 362 15.62 14.17 -21.55
#